data_45aeb25ad539c6126ab38cf56e947ef8
#
_entry.id   45aeb25ad539c6126ab38cf56e947ef8
#
_cell.length_a   1.000
_cell.length_b   1.000
_cell.length_c   1.000
_cell.angle_alpha   90.00
_cell.angle_beta   90.00
_cell.angle_gamma   90.00
#
_symmetry.space_group_name_H-M   'P 1'
#
loop_
_entity.id
_entity.type
_entity.pdbx_description
1 polymer ?
#
loop_
_entity_poly.entity_id
_entity_poly.type
_entity_poly.pdbx_seq_one_letter_code
_entity_poly.pdbx_strand_id
1 'polypeptide(L)'
;MPVNPPFPLGQVVATPAALKLVPPEVLLQWLHRHQTGDWGAVGPQDWAANDRALTDGDRLLSSYLTDGGTKVWIITEWDRSATTVLLPEEY
;
A
#
# COMPACT_ATOMS: atom_id res chain seq x y z
N MET A 1 8.49 -19.33 10.72
CA MET A 1 8.66 -17.90 10.70
C MET A 1 7.32 -17.18 10.83
N PRO A 2 7.14 -16.44 11.88
CA PRO A 2 5.87 -15.73 12.04
C PRO A 2 5.77 -14.60 11.04
N VAL A 3 4.62 -14.49 10.42
CA VAL A 3 4.25 -13.34 9.64
C VAL A 3 3.04 -12.72 10.29
N ASN A 4 2.90 -11.42 10.15
CA ASN A 4 1.73 -10.76 10.65
C ASN A 4 0.51 -11.25 9.88
N PRO A 5 -0.61 -11.53 10.54
CA PRO A 5 -1.82 -11.83 9.81
C PRO A 5 -2.17 -10.63 8.92
N PRO A 6 -2.74 -10.87 7.74
CA PRO A 6 -3.14 -9.75 6.87
C PRO A 6 -4.12 -8.84 7.59
N PHE A 7 -3.88 -7.53 7.51
CA PHE A 7 -4.84 -6.59 8.05
C PHE A 7 -5.96 -6.36 7.02
N PRO A 8 -7.15 -5.94 7.46
CA PRO A 8 -8.24 -5.70 6.52
C PRO A 8 -7.97 -4.46 5.67
N LEU A 9 -8.24 -4.56 4.38
CA LEU A 9 -8.08 -3.45 3.44
C LEU A 9 -9.31 -2.52 3.43
N GLY A 10 -10.44 -3.01 3.90
CA GLY A 10 -11.68 -2.27 3.77
C GLY A 10 -12.10 -2.15 2.32
N GLN A 11 -12.71 -1.03 1.96
CA GLN A 11 -13.08 -0.76 0.58
C GLN A 11 -11.84 -0.37 -0.22
N VAL A 12 -11.54 -1.10 -1.28
CA VAL A 12 -10.40 -0.81 -2.14
C VAL A 12 -10.85 0.08 -3.28
N VAL A 13 -10.19 1.24 -3.42
CA VAL A 13 -10.44 2.17 -4.52
C VAL A 13 -9.12 2.52 -5.18
N ALA A 14 -9.18 2.87 -6.46
CA ALA A 14 -8.00 3.26 -7.22
C ALA A 14 -8.34 4.42 -8.14
N THR A 15 -7.41 5.37 -8.28
CA THR A 15 -7.62 6.47 -9.21
C THR A 15 -7.53 5.98 -10.65
N PRO A 16 -8.20 6.66 -11.59
CA PRO A 16 -8.07 6.30 -13.01
C PRO A 16 -6.63 6.32 -13.50
N ALA A 17 -5.82 7.27 -13.03
CA ALA A 17 -4.42 7.35 -13.44
C ALA A 17 -3.63 6.13 -12.97
N ALA A 18 -3.84 5.68 -11.73
CA ALA A 18 -3.18 4.49 -11.21
C ALA A 18 -3.63 3.24 -12.00
N LEU A 19 -4.92 3.13 -12.29
CA LEU A 19 -5.45 1.98 -13.05
C LEU A 19 -4.88 1.90 -14.46
N LYS A 20 -4.55 3.03 -15.07
CA LYS A 20 -3.94 3.04 -16.40
C LYS A 20 -2.50 2.54 -16.38
N LEU A 21 -1.80 2.75 -15.28
CA LEU A 21 -0.38 2.41 -15.19
C LEU A 21 -0.11 1.00 -14.68
N VAL A 22 -1.04 0.42 -13.92
CA VAL A 22 -0.81 -0.83 -13.21
C VAL A 22 -1.74 -1.91 -13.75
N PRO A 23 -1.19 -2.96 -14.39
CA PRO A 23 -2.03 -4.09 -14.82
C PRO A 23 -2.75 -4.72 -13.62
N PRO A 24 -3.97 -5.24 -13.82
CA PRO A 24 -4.76 -5.80 -12.71
C PRO A 24 -4.03 -6.88 -11.90
N GLU A 25 -3.30 -7.77 -12.56
CA GLU A 25 -2.57 -8.83 -11.86
C GLU A 25 -1.43 -8.29 -11.02
N VAL A 26 -0.78 -7.22 -11.47
CA VAL A 26 0.27 -6.56 -10.70
C VAL A 26 -0.34 -5.84 -9.50
N LEU A 27 -1.47 -5.19 -9.70
CA LEU A 27 -2.17 -4.50 -8.62
C LEU A 27 -2.58 -5.47 -7.52
N LEU A 28 -3.08 -6.64 -7.88
CA LEU A 28 -3.43 -7.67 -6.89
C LEU A 28 -2.22 -8.13 -6.11
N GLN A 29 -1.06 -8.30 -6.76
CA GLN A 29 0.18 -8.65 -6.08
C GLN A 29 0.60 -7.56 -5.11
N TRP A 30 0.50 -6.30 -5.51
CA TRP A 30 0.87 -5.17 -4.65
C TRP A 30 -0.05 -5.04 -3.46
N LEU A 31 -1.35 -5.25 -3.66
CA LEU A 31 -2.31 -5.23 -2.54
C LEU A 31 -2.00 -6.34 -1.54
N HIS A 32 -1.62 -7.52 -2.03
CA HIS A 32 -1.22 -8.62 -1.16
C HIS A 32 0.06 -8.29 -0.39
N ARG A 33 1.06 -7.73 -1.07
CA ARG A 33 2.31 -7.30 -0.41
C ARG A 33 2.02 -6.27 0.67
N HIS A 34 1.22 -5.26 0.33
CA HIS A 34 0.83 -4.22 1.28
C HIS A 34 0.13 -4.84 2.51
N GLN A 35 -0.82 -5.72 2.26
CA GLN A 35 -1.63 -6.34 3.32
C GLN A 35 -0.81 -7.20 4.27
N THR A 36 0.32 -7.71 3.81
CA THR A 36 1.19 -8.59 4.61
C THR A 36 2.44 -7.90 5.14
N GLY A 37 2.54 -6.57 5.00
CA GLY A 37 3.63 -5.81 5.60
C GLY A 37 4.87 -5.65 4.74
N ASP A 38 4.77 -5.89 3.45
CA ASP A 38 5.85 -5.59 2.51
C ASP A 38 5.57 -4.22 1.89
N TRP A 39 6.13 -3.19 2.50
CA TRP A 39 5.81 -1.81 2.17
C TRP A 39 6.49 -1.29 0.91
N GLY A 40 7.32 -2.11 0.27
CA GLY A 40 7.93 -1.78 -1.02
C GLY A 40 9.08 -0.80 -0.91
N ALA A 41 9.04 0.23 -1.74
CA ALA A 41 10.15 1.17 -1.91
C ALA A 41 10.03 2.38 -0.97
N VAL A 42 9.69 2.16 0.29
CA VAL A 42 9.72 3.21 1.31
C VAL A 42 11.06 3.16 2.04
N GLY A 43 11.47 4.30 2.62
CA GLY A 43 12.70 4.36 3.39
C GLY A 43 12.60 3.60 4.71
N PRO A 44 13.76 3.35 5.38
CA PRO A 44 13.77 2.58 6.62
C PRO A 44 12.90 3.18 7.73
N GLN A 45 12.85 4.51 7.82
CA GLN A 45 12.04 5.17 8.85
C GLN A 45 10.55 4.97 8.58
N ASP A 46 10.15 5.07 7.32
CA ASP A 46 8.75 4.86 6.94
C ASP A 46 8.37 3.40 7.09
N TRP A 47 9.28 2.48 6.77
CA TRP A 47 9.06 1.05 6.98
C TRP A 47 8.78 0.77 8.45
N ALA A 48 9.64 1.30 9.35
CA ALA A 48 9.46 1.10 10.79
C ALA A 48 8.18 1.76 11.29
N ALA A 49 7.81 2.93 10.73
CA ALA A 49 6.57 3.60 11.10
C ALA A 49 5.34 2.77 10.74
N ASN A 50 5.36 2.14 9.55
CA ASN A 50 4.28 1.26 9.14
C ASN A 50 4.18 0.03 10.06
N ASP A 51 5.31 -0.56 10.41
CA ASP A 51 5.30 -1.71 11.32
C ASP A 51 4.69 -1.35 12.67
N ARG A 52 5.00 -0.16 13.19
CA ARG A 52 4.39 0.32 14.43
C ARG A 52 2.90 0.62 14.24
N ALA A 53 2.53 1.13 13.06
CA ALA A 53 1.14 1.47 12.76
C ALA A 53 0.22 0.26 12.76
N LEU A 54 0.75 -0.93 12.46
CA LEU A 54 -0.04 -2.17 12.55
C LEU A 54 -0.54 -2.39 13.97
N THR A 55 0.25 -2.04 14.98
CA THR A 55 -0.12 -2.17 16.38
C THR A 55 -0.87 -0.94 16.88
N ASP A 56 -0.41 0.25 16.49
CA ASP A 56 -0.93 1.50 17.03
C ASP A 56 -2.23 1.97 16.37
N GLY A 57 -2.58 1.39 15.22
CA GLY A 57 -3.80 1.79 14.53
C GLY A 57 -3.68 3.08 13.74
N ASP A 58 -2.50 3.32 13.16
CA ASP A 58 -2.28 4.49 12.31
C ASP A 58 -2.38 4.11 10.85
N ARG A 59 -2.36 5.14 9.99
CA ARG A 59 -2.38 4.99 8.54
C ARG A 59 -1.15 4.21 8.06
N LEU A 60 -1.36 3.36 7.04
CA LEU A 60 -0.31 2.56 6.42
C LEU A 60 -0.08 3.06 4.99
N LEU A 61 1.18 3.18 4.59
CA LEU A 61 1.53 3.65 3.24
C LEU A 61 2.62 2.77 2.63
N SER A 62 2.31 2.13 1.50
CA SER A 62 3.28 1.42 0.68
C SER A 62 3.59 2.20 -0.58
N SER A 63 4.78 1.97 -1.13
CA SER A 63 5.21 2.56 -2.39
C SER A 63 5.79 1.47 -3.27
N TYR A 64 5.25 1.31 -4.47
CA TYR A 64 5.72 0.32 -5.42
C TYR A 64 6.08 1.01 -6.73
N LEU A 65 7.00 0.40 -7.50
CA LEU A 65 7.45 0.97 -8.75
C LEU A 65 6.93 0.14 -9.91
N THR A 66 6.39 0.83 -10.93
CA THR A 66 6.06 0.16 -12.19
C THR A 66 7.35 -0.21 -12.93
N ASP A 67 7.23 -1.01 -13.98
CA ASP A 67 8.37 -1.35 -14.83
C ASP A 67 9.05 -0.12 -15.42
N GLY A 68 8.28 0.93 -15.67
CA GLY A 68 8.82 2.19 -16.17
C GLY A 68 9.41 3.09 -15.08
N GLY A 69 9.40 2.65 -13.82
CA GLY A 69 9.97 3.42 -12.72
C GLY A 69 9.04 4.45 -12.11
N THR A 70 7.77 4.42 -12.45
CA THR A 70 6.78 5.33 -11.87
C THR A 70 6.33 4.81 -10.51
N LYS A 71 6.33 5.71 -9.53
CA LYS A 71 5.94 5.38 -8.16
C LYS A 71 4.42 5.39 -8.03
N VAL A 72 3.89 4.36 -7.38
CA VAL A 72 2.46 4.25 -7.08
C VAL A 72 2.32 3.99 -5.59
N TRP A 73 1.44 4.72 -4.92
CA TRP A 73 1.21 4.57 -3.48
C TRP A 73 -0.04 3.75 -3.23
N ILE A 74 -0.01 2.97 -2.14
CA ILE A 74 -1.17 2.28 -1.59
C ILE A 74 -1.29 2.71 -0.14
N ILE A 75 -2.41 3.33 0.21
CA ILE A 75 -2.64 3.90 1.54
C ILE A 75 -3.87 3.25 2.15
N THR A 76 -3.73 2.71 3.36
CA THR A 76 -4.86 2.21 4.14
C THR A 76 -5.12 3.16 5.31
N GLU A 77 -6.36 3.58 5.46
CA GLU A 77 -6.76 4.50 6.51
C GLU A 77 -6.55 3.90 7.90
N TRP A 78 -6.41 4.77 8.89
CA TRP A 78 -6.10 4.35 10.26
C TRP A 78 -7.12 3.36 10.84
N ASP A 79 -8.39 3.50 10.48
CA ASP A 79 -9.47 2.62 10.97
C ASP A 79 -9.68 1.41 10.05
N ARG A 80 -8.83 1.23 9.04
CA ARG A 80 -8.90 0.15 8.06
C ARG A 80 -10.21 0.13 7.27
N SER A 81 -10.86 1.29 7.13
CA SER A 81 -12.12 1.39 6.41
C SER A 81 -11.94 1.39 4.89
N ALA A 82 -10.80 1.85 4.41
CA ALA A 82 -10.54 1.99 2.98
C ALA A 82 -9.07 1.90 2.67
N THR A 83 -8.76 1.36 1.49
CA THR A 83 -7.41 1.34 0.92
C THR A 83 -7.48 2.00 -0.46
N THR A 84 -6.62 2.99 -0.67
CA THR A 84 -6.60 3.77 -1.91
C THR A 84 -5.29 3.55 -2.66
N VAL A 85 -5.40 3.28 -3.97
CA VAL A 85 -4.26 3.17 -4.88
C VAL A 85 -4.23 4.45 -5.70
N LEU A 86 -3.12 5.19 -5.63
CA LEU A 86 -3.03 6.50 -6.28
C LEU A 86 -1.57 6.82 -6.61
N LEU A 87 -1.39 7.85 -7.43
CA LEU A 87 -0.06 8.40 -7.68
C LEU A 87 0.28 9.41 -6.59
N PRO A 88 1.57 9.54 -6.22
CA PRO A 88 1.96 10.49 -5.17
C PRO A 88 1.46 11.91 -5.39
N GLU A 89 1.47 12.37 -6.64
CA GLU A 89 1.01 13.74 -6.96
C GLU A 89 -0.49 13.91 -6.82
N GLU A 90 -1.23 12.83 -6.68
CA GLU A 90 -2.68 12.88 -6.47
C GLU A 90 -3.06 12.96 -4.98
N TYR A 91 -2.06 12.79 -4.13
CA TYR A 91 -2.31 12.84 -2.68
C TYR A 91 -2.41 14.32 -2.20
#